data_651a2ac7a1f0473275fa3f4c95fce5b5
#
_entry.id   651a2ac7a1f0473275fa3f4c95fce5b5
#
_cell.length_a   1.000
_cell.length_b   1.000
_cell.length_c   1.000
_cell.angle_alpha   90.00
_cell.angle_beta   90.00
_cell.angle_gamma   90.00
#
_symmetry.space_group_name_H-M   'P 1'
#
loop_
_entity.id
_entity.type
_entity.pdbx_description
1 polymer ?
#
loop_
_entity_poly.entity_id
_entity_poly.type
_entity_poly.pdbx_seq_one_letter_code
_entity_poly.pdbx_strand_id
1 'polypeptide(L)'
;MKQRRFLVLEDGSCYPGYAFGSEKDAIGEIVFNTGMTGYQETLSDPSYTGQIITFTYPLIGNYGINEDDFEGLHPGLKGMVVHELAEHPSNFRCTKTLDVALKEFDVPGIYGVDTRSITKKIRNAGVMRGTMVKNADNLDAIVASLKAYELPVDEIQVNSTKEIKKYAGEGPTVVLLDFGFKDNILAELLKRGCEVILAPWNTSAEEILAYK
;
A
#
# COMPACT_ATOMS: atom_id res chain seq x y z
N MET A 1 26.52 -0.09 -7.83
CA MET A 1 26.01 1.14 -8.48
C MET A 1 24.51 1.27 -8.17
N LYS A 2 24.00 2.48 -7.87
CA LYS A 2 22.57 2.71 -7.69
C LYS A 2 21.85 2.50 -9.03
N GLN A 3 20.82 1.63 -9.04
CA GLN A 3 20.07 1.31 -10.25
C GLN A 3 19.09 2.45 -10.56
N ARG A 4 19.05 2.90 -11.82
CA ARG A 4 18.11 3.93 -12.26
C ARG A 4 16.69 3.38 -12.34
N ARG A 5 15.73 4.23 -12.02
CA ARG A 5 14.30 4.01 -12.18
C ARG A 5 13.62 5.32 -12.56
N PHE A 6 12.50 5.23 -13.27
CA PHE A 6 11.73 6.39 -13.71
C PHE A 6 10.29 6.22 -13.22
N LEU A 7 9.75 7.27 -12.64
CA LEU A 7 8.31 7.41 -12.42
C LEU A 7 7.74 8.22 -13.57
N VAL A 8 6.81 7.66 -14.31
CA VAL A 8 6.10 8.33 -15.40
C VAL A 8 4.63 8.47 -15.04
N LEU A 9 4.07 9.66 -15.21
CA LEU A 9 2.66 9.97 -14.99
C LEU A 9 1.91 10.06 -16.32
N GLU A 10 0.60 9.87 -16.30
CA GLU A 10 -0.23 9.87 -17.52
C GLU A 10 -0.30 11.25 -18.21
N ASP A 11 0.10 12.33 -17.53
CA ASP A 11 0.25 13.68 -18.11
C ASP A 11 1.55 13.86 -18.91
N GLY A 12 2.39 12.82 -19.00
CA GLY A 12 3.70 12.82 -19.64
C GLY A 12 4.85 13.28 -18.74
N SER A 13 4.59 13.60 -17.49
CA SER A 13 5.66 13.93 -16.54
C SER A 13 6.52 12.72 -16.25
N CYS A 14 7.84 12.89 -16.30
CA CYS A 14 8.82 11.85 -16.03
C CYS A 14 9.79 12.32 -14.93
N TYR A 15 9.91 11.53 -13.88
CA TYR A 15 10.77 11.80 -12.72
C TYR A 15 11.85 10.72 -12.63
N PRO A 16 13.10 11.05 -13.02
CA PRO A 16 14.23 10.14 -12.88
C PRO A 16 14.65 10.03 -11.40
N GLY A 17 14.92 8.82 -10.95
CA GLY A 17 15.36 8.53 -9.59
C GLY A 17 16.18 7.25 -9.53
N TYR A 18 16.21 6.62 -8.37
CA TYR A 18 16.91 5.38 -8.10
C TYR A 18 15.97 4.33 -7.54
N ALA A 19 16.19 3.08 -7.93
CA ALA A 19 15.39 1.94 -7.48
C ALA A 19 15.73 1.54 -6.04
N PHE A 20 14.70 1.10 -5.32
CA PHE A 20 14.80 0.29 -4.10
C PHE A 20 13.63 -0.70 -4.06
N GLY A 21 13.65 -1.66 -3.14
CA GLY A 21 12.66 -2.72 -3.11
C GLY A 21 12.78 -3.67 -4.30
N SER A 22 11.65 -4.18 -4.80
CA SER A 22 11.60 -5.11 -5.92
C SER A 22 12.10 -4.48 -7.23
N GLU A 23 12.66 -5.31 -8.10
CA GLU A 23 13.16 -4.89 -9.41
C GLU A 23 12.09 -4.82 -10.49
N LYS A 24 10.87 -5.25 -10.22
CA LYS A 24 9.78 -5.22 -11.21
C LYS A 24 9.32 -3.80 -11.53
N ASP A 25 8.74 -3.64 -12.68
CA ASP A 25 7.97 -2.46 -13.03
C ASP A 25 6.62 -2.48 -12.32
N ALA A 26 6.00 -1.32 -12.15
CA ALA A 26 4.70 -1.20 -11.53
C ALA A 26 3.82 -0.22 -12.28
N ILE A 27 2.53 -0.48 -12.30
CA ILE A 27 1.50 0.43 -12.83
C ILE A 27 0.31 0.46 -11.87
N GLY A 28 -0.28 1.61 -11.66
CA GLY A 28 -1.43 1.79 -10.77
C GLY A 28 -1.89 3.23 -10.67
N GLU A 29 -2.89 3.45 -9.84
CA GLU A 29 -3.26 4.80 -9.42
C GLU A 29 -2.15 5.39 -8.55
N ILE A 30 -1.71 6.62 -8.87
CA ILE A 30 -0.73 7.30 -8.02
C ILE A 30 -1.46 8.21 -7.02
N VAL A 31 -1.13 8.03 -5.75
CA VAL A 31 -1.68 8.79 -4.63
C VAL A 31 -0.57 9.37 -3.77
N PHE A 32 -0.90 10.19 -2.77
CA PHE A 32 0.08 10.73 -1.84
C PHE A 32 -0.36 10.59 -0.39
N ASN A 33 0.62 10.47 0.49
CA ASN A 33 0.45 10.47 1.94
C ASN A 33 1.28 11.61 2.55
N THR A 34 0.65 12.41 3.44
CA THR A 34 1.29 13.56 4.09
C THR A 34 1.73 13.27 5.54
N GLY A 35 1.55 12.05 6.02
CA GLY A 35 2.01 11.64 7.34
C GLY A 35 3.52 11.76 7.49
N MET A 36 3.97 12.20 8.64
CA MET A 36 5.41 12.28 8.97
C MET A 36 5.96 10.93 9.46
N THR A 37 5.08 10.05 9.91
CA THR A 37 5.36 8.70 10.42
C THR A 37 4.32 7.74 9.87
N GLY A 38 4.45 6.44 10.16
CA GLY A 38 3.43 5.46 9.78
C GLY A 38 3.59 4.95 8.35
N TYR A 39 4.79 4.96 7.79
CA TYR A 39 5.00 4.42 6.45
C TYR A 39 4.86 2.89 6.41
N GLN A 40 5.15 2.18 7.50
CA GLN A 40 4.97 0.73 7.61
C GLN A 40 3.48 0.37 7.66
N GLU A 41 2.70 1.10 8.46
CA GLU A 41 1.26 0.96 8.53
C GLU A 41 0.64 1.24 7.15
N THR A 42 1.06 2.32 6.49
CA THR A 42 0.63 2.65 5.13
C THR A 42 0.99 1.56 4.10
N LEU A 43 2.19 0.97 4.21
CA LEU A 43 2.65 -0.11 3.33
C LEU A 43 1.71 -1.33 3.41
N SER A 44 1.23 -1.66 4.60
CA SER A 44 0.42 -2.85 4.88
C SER A 44 -1.09 -2.59 4.94
N ASP A 45 -1.52 -1.34 4.82
CA ASP A 45 -2.94 -0.96 4.84
C ASP A 45 -3.65 -1.42 3.55
N PRO A 46 -4.66 -2.31 3.65
CA PRO A 46 -5.43 -2.78 2.49
C PRO A 46 -6.10 -1.67 1.68
N SER A 47 -6.32 -0.49 2.27
CA SER A 47 -6.89 0.68 1.58
C SER A 47 -6.03 1.18 0.41
N TYR A 48 -4.74 0.85 0.39
CA TYR A 48 -3.82 1.24 -0.69
C TYR A 48 -3.60 0.15 -1.74
N THR A 49 -4.42 -0.89 -1.74
CA THR A 49 -4.35 -1.95 -2.76
C THR A 49 -4.50 -1.35 -4.17
N GLY A 50 -3.62 -1.76 -5.08
CA GLY A 50 -3.61 -1.26 -6.46
C GLY A 50 -2.91 0.09 -6.66
N GLN A 51 -2.47 0.78 -5.60
CA GLN A 51 -1.95 2.14 -5.66
C GLN A 51 -0.43 2.23 -5.57
N ILE A 52 0.12 3.30 -6.17
CA ILE A 52 1.51 3.74 -6.02
C ILE A 52 1.48 4.95 -5.07
N ILE A 53 2.11 4.85 -3.90
CA ILE A 53 2.05 5.90 -2.88
C ILE A 53 3.27 6.81 -2.95
N THR A 54 3.04 8.11 -3.02
CA THR A 54 4.06 9.16 -2.87
C THR A 54 4.06 9.70 -1.44
N PHE A 55 5.15 9.51 -0.72
CA PHE A 55 5.31 10.10 0.61
C PHE A 55 5.87 11.52 0.50
N THR A 56 5.18 12.48 1.13
CA THR A 56 5.60 13.90 1.11
C THR A 56 6.66 14.20 2.16
N TYR A 57 6.74 13.39 3.23
CA TYR A 57 7.79 13.54 4.24
C TYR A 57 9.15 13.22 3.62
N PRO A 58 10.17 14.08 3.85
CA PRO A 58 11.43 14.02 3.11
C PRO A 58 12.20 12.71 3.27
N LEU A 59 12.25 12.16 4.49
CA LEU A 59 13.05 10.97 4.82
C LEU A 59 12.16 9.81 5.24
N ILE A 60 12.13 8.74 4.44
CA ILE A 60 11.36 7.53 4.72
C ILE A 60 12.29 6.35 4.97
N GLY A 61 11.88 5.42 5.84
CA GLY A 61 12.69 4.27 6.25
C GLY A 61 13.53 4.50 7.50
N ASN A 62 13.44 5.68 8.12
CA ASN A 62 14.30 6.12 9.23
C ASN A 62 14.18 5.29 10.51
N TYR A 63 13.06 4.62 10.77
CA TYR A 63 12.90 3.69 11.89
C TYR A 63 12.84 2.21 11.46
N GLY A 64 13.04 1.91 10.17
CA GLY A 64 13.02 0.54 9.64
C GLY A 64 11.63 -0.08 9.64
N ILE A 65 11.60 -1.40 9.71
CA ILE A 65 10.41 -2.24 9.80
C ILE A 65 10.48 -3.06 11.09
N ASN A 66 9.36 -3.25 11.74
CA ASN A 66 9.19 -4.13 12.90
C ASN A 66 7.97 -5.05 12.69
N GLU A 67 7.77 -6.03 13.57
CA GLU A 67 6.73 -7.04 13.39
C GLU A 67 5.36 -6.59 13.93
N ASP A 68 5.30 -5.53 14.76
CA ASP A 68 4.09 -5.15 15.49
C ASP A 68 3.23 -4.11 14.74
N ASP A 69 3.83 -3.31 13.86
CA ASP A 69 3.18 -2.13 13.25
C ASP A 69 2.58 -2.43 11.85
N PHE A 70 2.31 -3.70 11.53
CA PHE A 70 1.58 -4.06 10.31
C PHE A 70 0.07 -3.95 10.52
N GLU A 71 -0.64 -3.37 9.55
CA GLU A 71 -2.11 -3.22 9.53
C GLU A 71 -2.80 -4.39 8.79
N GLY A 72 -2.04 -5.25 8.12
CA GLY A 72 -2.52 -6.42 7.40
C GLY A 72 -1.39 -7.34 6.97
N LEU A 73 -1.73 -8.57 6.58
CA LEU A 73 -0.77 -9.65 6.34
C LEU A 73 0.06 -9.45 5.06
N HIS A 74 -0.48 -8.78 4.05
CA HIS A 74 0.18 -8.63 2.75
C HIS A 74 -0.05 -7.23 2.18
N PRO A 75 1.02 -6.52 1.80
CA PRO A 75 0.90 -5.25 1.10
C PRO A 75 0.21 -5.41 -0.25
N GLY A 76 -0.92 -4.74 -0.45
CA GLY A 76 -1.57 -4.62 -1.75
C GLY A 76 -0.99 -3.51 -2.63
N LEU A 77 -0.07 -2.75 -2.07
CA LEU A 77 0.59 -1.60 -2.67
C LEU A 77 1.35 -1.99 -3.95
N LYS A 78 1.19 -1.20 -5.02
CA LYS A 78 1.91 -1.40 -6.30
C LYS A 78 3.29 -0.77 -6.32
N GLY A 79 3.53 0.25 -5.49
CA GLY A 79 4.83 0.88 -5.44
C GLY A 79 4.93 2.04 -4.45
N MET A 80 6.17 2.41 -4.13
CA MET A 80 6.47 3.46 -3.15
C MET A 80 7.40 4.52 -3.76
N VAL A 81 7.01 5.79 -3.62
CA VAL A 81 7.76 6.95 -4.12
C VAL A 81 8.19 7.80 -2.93
N VAL A 82 9.49 8.02 -2.77
CA VAL A 82 10.05 8.78 -1.65
C VAL A 82 11.10 9.79 -2.13
N HIS A 83 11.27 10.88 -1.40
CA HIS A 83 12.31 11.85 -1.69
C HIS A 83 13.67 11.30 -1.29
N GLU A 84 13.82 10.89 -0.05
CA GLU A 84 15.06 10.31 0.50
C GLU A 84 14.76 9.00 1.21
N LEU A 85 15.57 7.98 0.95
CA LEU A 85 15.51 6.67 1.60
C LEU A 85 16.58 6.57 2.68
N ALA A 86 16.18 6.26 3.91
CA ALA A 86 17.12 5.96 4.99
C ALA A 86 17.72 4.56 4.78
N GLU A 87 19.00 4.52 4.40
CA GLU A 87 19.75 3.28 4.21
C GLU A 87 20.09 2.61 5.57
N HIS A 88 20.19 3.41 6.64
CA HIS A 88 20.52 2.96 7.99
C HIS A 88 19.46 3.43 9.00
N PRO A 89 18.42 2.62 9.21
CA PRO A 89 17.39 2.96 10.19
C PRO A 89 17.94 2.98 11.61
N SER A 90 17.38 3.87 12.45
CA SER A 90 17.78 4.02 13.85
C SER A 90 16.55 3.91 14.76
N ASN A 91 16.21 2.67 15.13
CA ASN A 91 15.14 2.37 16.09
C ASN A 91 15.41 1.01 16.73
N PHE A 92 15.19 0.90 18.06
CA PHE A 92 15.44 -0.34 18.81
C PHE A 92 14.51 -1.50 18.40
N ARG A 93 13.35 -1.21 17.79
CA ARG A 93 12.41 -2.22 17.28
C ARG A 93 12.71 -2.64 15.83
N CYS A 94 13.69 -2.00 15.18
CA CYS A 94 13.98 -2.28 13.77
C CYS A 94 14.52 -3.70 13.59
N THR A 95 13.82 -4.52 12.80
CA THR A 95 14.24 -5.89 12.45
C THR A 95 14.87 -5.94 11.05
N LYS A 96 14.44 -5.07 10.14
CA LYS A 96 14.96 -4.97 8.77
C LYS A 96 14.79 -3.57 8.20
N THR A 97 15.55 -3.26 7.13
CA THR A 97 15.37 -1.99 6.41
C THR A 97 14.11 -2.02 5.55
N LEU A 98 13.60 -0.84 5.19
CA LEU A 98 12.48 -0.71 4.26
C LEU A 98 12.78 -1.35 2.90
N ASP A 99 14.01 -1.20 2.36
CA ASP A 99 14.43 -1.82 1.11
C ASP A 99 14.31 -3.34 1.13
N VAL A 100 14.76 -3.97 2.22
CA VAL A 100 14.66 -5.43 2.40
C VAL A 100 13.20 -5.88 2.46
N ALA A 101 12.38 -5.20 3.25
CA ALA A 101 10.96 -5.54 3.37
C ALA A 101 10.21 -5.42 2.03
N LEU A 102 10.46 -4.34 1.28
CA LEU A 102 9.84 -4.17 -0.03
C LEU A 102 10.27 -5.24 -1.05
N LYS A 103 11.52 -5.74 -0.96
CA LYS A 103 11.98 -6.88 -1.78
C LYS A 103 11.24 -8.17 -1.42
N GLU A 104 11.05 -8.45 -0.12
CA GLU A 104 10.31 -9.61 0.35
C GLU A 104 8.84 -9.57 -0.08
N PHE A 105 8.22 -8.40 -0.06
CA PHE A 105 6.84 -8.18 -0.48
C PHE A 105 6.67 -7.99 -2.00
N ASP A 106 7.76 -8.03 -2.75
CA ASP A 106 7.78 -7.81 -4.19
C ASP A 106 7.14 -6.45 -4.60
N VAL A 107 7.39 -5.41 -3.79
CA VAL A 107 6.94 -4.03 -4.04
C VAL A 107 8.11 -3.19 -4.54
N PRO A 108 8.03 -2.57 -5.74
CA PRO A 108 9.07 -1.68 -6.24
C PRO A 108 8.99 -0.30 -5.59
N GLY A 109 10.14 0.34 -5.44
CA GLY A 109 10.24 1.70 -4.95
C GLY A 109 11.16 2.58 -5.79
N ILE A 110 10.93 3.89 -5.74
CA ILE A 110 11.80 4.90 -6.34
C ILE A 110 12.11 5.99 -5.32
N TYR A 111 13.38 6.40 -5.23
CA TYR A 111 13.80 7.52 -4.39
C TYR A 111 14.65 8.53 -5.18
N GLY A 112 14.87 9.70 -4.60
CA GLY A 112 15.61 10.79 -5.22
C GLY A 112 14.78 11.60 -6.20
N VAL A 113 13.45 11.60 -6.05
CA VAL A 113 12.51 12.35 -6.89
C VAL A 113 11.89 13.52 -6.13
N ASP A 114 11.39 14.52 -6.86
CA ASP A 114 10.68 15.67 -6.28
C ASP A 114 9.24 15.28 -5.90
N THR A 115 9.08 14.68 -4.72
CA THR A 115 7.77 14.25 -4.20
C THR A 115 6.81 15.43 -3.99
N ARG A 116 7.31 16.64 -3.74
CA ARG A 116 6.47 17.84 -3.62
C ARG A 116 5.84 18.24 -4.97
N SER A 117 6.61 18.19 -6.05
CA SER A 117 6.09 18.43 -7.41
C SER A 117 5.04 17.39 -7.79
N ILE A 118 5.34 16.10 -7.54
CA ILE A 118 4.43 14.98 -7.80
C ILE A 118 3.11 15.19 -7.03
N THR A 119 3.18 15.46 -5.73
CA THR A 119 2.00 15.67 -4.87
C THR A 119 1.13 16.84 -5.36
N LYS A 120 1.73 17.96 -5.79
CA LYS A 120 0.97 19.09 -6.34
C LYS A 120 0.21 18.71 -7.61
N LYS A 121 0.84 17.91 -8.49
CA LYS A 121 0.19 17.40 -9.71
C LYS A 121 -1.00 16.50 -9.39
N ILE A 122 -0.80 15.48 -8.56
CA ILE A 122 -1.85 14.56 -8.16
C ILE A 122 -3.02 15.31 -7.53
N ARG A 123 -2.74 16.23 -6.57
CA ARG A 123 -3.77 17.01 -5.90
C ARG A 123 -4.62 17.85 -6.87
N ASN A 124 -3.99 18.41 -7.90
CA ASN A 124 -4.68 19.26 -8.86
C ASN A 124 -5.45 18.46 -9.93
N ALA A 125 -4.95 17.27 -10.29
CA ALA A 125 -5.56 16.41 -11.29
C ALA A 125 -6.69 15.53 -10.72
N GLY A 126 -6.67 15.23 -9.42
CA GLY A 126 -7.54 14.22 -8.79
C GLY A 126 -6.97 12.82 -9.00
N VAL A 127 -7.71 11.94 -9.63
CA VAL A 127 -7.25 10.58 -9.98
C VAL A 127 -6.25 10.65 -11.13
N MET A 128 -5.10 9.98 -10.96
CA MET A 128 -4.02 9.96 -11.96
C MET A 128 -3.34 8.59 -11.97
N ARG A 129 -3.00 8.10 -13.16
CA ARG A 129 -2.22 6.87 -13.32
C ARG A 129 -0.74 7.16 -13.33
N GLY A 130 0.05 6.25 -12.76
CA GLY A 130 1.50 6.30 -12.80
C GLY A 130 2.10 4.94 -13.05
N THR A 131 3.33 4.92 -13.54
CA THR A 131 4.12 3.69 -13.69
C THR A 131 5.57 3.92 -13.25
N MET A 132 6.17 2.90 -12.66
CA MET A 132 7.61 2.84 -12.39
C MET A 132 8.24 1.89 -13.39
N VAL A 133 9.24 2.38 -14.13
CA VAL A 133 9.93 1.60 -15.18
C VAL A 133 11.45 1.73 -15.07
N LYS A 134 12.15 0.74 -15.56
CA LYS A 134 13.64 0.73 -15.60
C LYS A 134 14.19 1.66 -16.69
N ASN A 135 13.41 1.92 -17.72
CA ASN A 135 13.78 2.72 -18.87
C ASN A 135 12.59 3.59 -19.33
N ALA A 136 12.86 4.83 -19.71
CA ALA A 136 11.85 5.78 -20.20
C ALA A 136 12.21 6.32 -21.61
N ASP A 137 12.97 5.57 -22.44
CA ASP A 137 13.41 6.00 -23.77
C ASP A 137 12.24 6.25 -24.73
N ASN A 138 11.13 5.54 -24.58
CA ASN A 138 9.91 5.75 -25.37
C ASN A 138 8.77 6.28 -24.47
N LEU A 139 8.89 7.52 -24.06
CA LEU A 139 7.93 8.16 -23.14
C LEU A 139 6.51 8.19 -23.71
N ASP A 140 6.35 8.46 -25.01
CA ASP A 140 5.02 8.52 -25.65
C ASP A 140 4.31 7.17 -25.59
N ALA A 141 5.01 6.06 -25.81
CA ALA A 141 4.43 4.72 -25.70
C ALA A 141 4.04 4.39 -24.26
N ILE A 142 4.86 4.79 -23.27
CA ILE A 142 4.56 4.60 -21.84
C ILE A 142 3.30 5.38 -21.47
N VAL A 143 3.21 6.65 -21.88
CA VAL A 143 2.03 7.49 -21.61
C VAL A 143 0.77 6.94 -22.30
N ALA A 144 0.89 6.46 -23.54
CA ALA A 144 -0.24 5.81 -24.23
C ALA A 144 -0.70 4.55 -23.46
N SER A 145 0.21 3.73 -22.97
CA SER A 145 -0.09 2.56 -22.14
C SER A 145 -0.78 2.96 -20.82
N LEU A 146 -0.31 4.02 -20.15
CA LEU A 146 -0.94 4.55 -18.94
C LEU A 146 -2.37 4.99 -19.18
N LYS A 147 -2.63 5.73 -20.26
CA LYS A 147 -3.98 6.19 -20.62
C LYS A 147 -4.93 5.04 -20.97
N ALA A 148 -4.40 3.95 -21.53
CA ALA A 148 -5.16 2.75 -21.84
C ALA A 148 -5.34 1.80 -20.64
N TYR A 149 -4.58 1.98 -19.56
CA TYR A 149 -4.67 1.12 -18.38
C TYR A 149 -5.96 1.36 -17.61
N GLU A 150 -6.74 0.31 -17.43
CA GLU A 150 -7.93 0.35 -16.58
C GLU A 150 -7.53 0.07 -15.13
N LEU A 151 -7.90 0.98 -14.24
CA LEU A 151 -7.67 0.77 -12.80
C LEU A 151 -8.51 -0.41 -12.33
N PRO A 152 -7.96 -1.32 -11.51
CA PRO A 152 -8.73 -2.42 -10.93
C PRO A 152 -9.94 -1.89 -10.16
N VAL A 153 -11.01 -2.70 -10.11
CA VAL A 153 -12.26 -2.41 -9.38
C VAL A 153 -12.63 -3.54 -8.42
N ASP A 154 -11.71 -4.47 -8.22
CA ASP A 154 -11.88 -5.68 -7.42
C ASP A 154 -11.08 -5.68 -6.10
N GLU A 155 -10.59 -4.52 -5.66
CA GLU A 155 -9.74 -4.38 -4.47
C GLU A 155 -10.42 -4.94 -3.21
N ILE A 156 -11.73 -4.75 -3.05
CA ILE A 156 -12.49 -5.32 -1.94
C ILE A 156 -12.45 -6.85 -2.01
N GLN A 157 -12.70 -7.41 -3.19
CA GLN A 157 -12.70 -8.86 -3.38
C GLN A 157 -11.31 -9.46 -3.17
N VAL A 158 -10.26 -8.77 -3.57
CA VAL A 158 -8.86 -9.21 -3.40
C VAL A 158 -8.48 -9.25 -1.92
N ASN A 159 -8.84 -8.21 -1.16
CA ASN A 159 -8.46 -8.05 0.24
C ASN A 159 -9.35 -8.86 1.21
N SER A 160 -10.58 -9.18 0.82
CA SER A 160 -11.52 -9.89 1.67
C SER A 160 -11.11 -11.33 1.94
N THR A 161 -11.37 -11.81 3.16
CA THR A 161 -11.29 -13.24 3.49
C THR A 161 -12.16 -14.06 2.52
N LYS A 162 -11.73 -15.30 2.26
CA LYS A 162 -12.46 -16.19 1.33
C LYS A 162 -13.44 -17.12 2.04
N GLU A 163 -13.37 -17.18 3.34
CA GLU A 163 -14.19 -18.07 4.17
C GLU A 163 -14.55 -17.38 5.50
N ILE A 164 -15.63 -17.85 6.11
CA ILE A 164 -16.06 -17.37 7.43
C ILE A 164 -15.10 -17.93 8.48
N LYS A 165 -14.55 -17.05 9.33
CA LYS A 165 -13.71 -17.39 10.48
C LYS A 165 -14.40 -16.99 11.76
N LYS A 166 -14.39 -17.88 12.76
CA LYS A 166 -15.00 -17.64 14.07
C LYS A 166 -13.93 -17.52 15.13
N TYR A 167 -14.01 -16.45 15.91
CA TYR A 167 -13.14 -16.21 17.06
C TYR A 167 -13.98 -16.20 18.32
N ALA A 168 -13.71 -17.13 19.24
CA ALA A 168 -14.48 -17.29 20.46
C ALA A 168 -14.32 -16.09 21.42
N GLY A 169 -15.40 -15.73 22.09
CA GLY A 169 -15.45 -14.73 23.15
C GLY A 169 -16.68 -14.98 24.04
N GLU A 170 -16.68 -14.42 25.26
CA GLU A 170 -17.78 -14.54 26.23
C GLU A 170 -18.75 -13.34 26.19
N GLY A 171 -18.40 -12.32 25.43
CA GLY A 171 -19.19 -11.09 25.26
C GLY A 171 -20.16 -11.14 24.08
N PRO A 172 -20.59 -9.98 23.58
CA PRO A 172 -21.53 -9.93 22.47
C PRO A 172 -20.93 -10.50 21.18
N THR A 173 -21.78 -11.16 20.37
CA THR A 173 -21.40 -11.61 19.03
C THR A 173 -21.35 -10.43 18.06
N VAL A 174 -20.25 -10.27 17.35
CA VAL A 174 -20.03 -9.23 16.32
C VAL A 174 -19.74 -9.89 14.99
N VAL A 175 -20.53 -9.60 13.97
CA VAL A 175 -20.21 -9.98 12.59
C VAL A 175 -19.39 -8.86 11.96
N LEU A 176 -18.12 -9.15 11.66
CA LEU A 176 -17.18 -8.25 10.98
C LEU A 176 -17.16 -8.62 9.49
N LEU A 177 -17.79 -7.79 8.65
CA LEU A 177 -17.70 -7.93 7.20
C LEU A 177 -16.34 -7.45 6.70
N ASP A 178 -15.65 -8.30 5.96
CA ASP A 178 -14.30 -8.02 5.48
C ASP A 178 -14.32 -7.29 4.13
N PHE A 179 -14.24 -5.98 4.16
CA PHE A 179 -14.00 -5.11 3.01
C PHE A 179 -12.53 -4.69 2.87
N GLY A 180 -11.60 -5.43 3.48
CA GLY A 180 -10.20 -5.03 3.66
C GLY A 180 -10.05 -4.31 5.01
N PHE A 181 -10.47 -4.95 6.12
CA PHE A 181 -10.33 -4.39 7.46
C PHE A 181 -8.87 -4.39 7.92
N LYS A 182 -8.56 -3.51 8.87
CA LYS A 182 -7.26 -3.49 9.54
C LYS A 182 -7.24 -4.50 10.69
N ASP A 183 -6.17 -5.28 10.80
CA ASP A 183 -6.05 -6.35 11.80
C ASP A 183 -6.30 -5.87 13.23
N ASN A 184 -5.97 -4.61 13.52
CA ASN A 184 -6.23 -4.01 14.82
C ASN A 184 -7.73 -3.89 15.15
N ILE A 185 -8.64 -3.81 14.16
CA ILE A 185 -10.09 -3.80 14.41
C ILE A 185 -10.50 -5.14 15.03
N LEU A 186 -10.06 -6.26 14.46
CA LEU A 186 -10.34 -7.58 15.01
C LEU A 186 -9.71 -7.74 16.40
N ALA A 187 -8.44 -7.36 16.55
CA ALA A 187 -7.72 -7.45 17.82
C ALA A 187 -8.44 -6.68 18.95
N GLU A 188 -8.93 -5.46 18.66
CA GLU A 188 -9.65 -4.64 19.64
C GLU A 188 -11.02 -5.19 20.00
N LEU A 189 -11.73 -5.86 19.09
CA LEU A 189 -12.97 -6.57 19.39
C LEU A 189 -12.72 -7.75 20.32
N LEU A 190 -11.72 -8.58 19.99
CA LEU A 190 -11.35 -9.74 20.80
C LEU A 190 -10.86 -9.33 22.20
N LYS A 191 -10.08 -8.27 22.30
CA LYS A 191 -9.61 -7.71 23.58
C LYS A 191 -10.77 -7.26 24.49
N ARG A 192 -11.89 -6.85 23.91
CA ARG A 192 -13.12 -6.52 24.62
C ARG A 192 -14.00 -7.72 24.95
N GLY A 193 -13.54 -8.93 24.65
CA GLY A 193 -14.20 -10.20 24.92
C GLY A 193 -15.31 -10.53 23.94
N CYS A 194 -15.44 -9.83 22.82
CA CYS A 194 -16.45 -10.15 21.81
C CYS A 194 -16.19 -11.52 21.19
N GLU A 195 -17.26 -12.29 20.93
CA GLU A 195 -17.22 -13.33 19.90
C GLU A 195 -17.23 -12.65 18.54
N VAL A 196 -16.27 -12.97 17.64
CA VAL A 196 -16.20 -12.32 16.33
C VAL A 196 -16.38 -13.34 15.21
N ILE A 197 -17.32 -13.06 14.33
CA ILE A 197 -17.55 -13.78 13.08
C ILE A 197 -16.99 -12.92 11.96
N LEU A 198 -15.77 -13.22 11.50
CA LEU A 198 -15.18 -12.57 10.33
C LEU A 198 -15.78 -13.21 9.08
N ALA A 199 -16.48 -12.42 8.28
CA ALA A 199 -17.23 -12.89 7.13
C ALA A 199 -16.78 -12.20 5.83
N PRO A 200 -16.74 -12.89 4.68
CA PRO A 200 -16.45 -12.30 3.38
C PRO A 200 -17.36 -11.10 3.06
N TRP A 201 -16.85 -10.18 2.25
CA TRP A 201 -17.55 -8.95 1.82
C TRP A 201 -18.92 -9.20 1.19
N ASN A 202 -19.13 -10.36 0.53
CA ASN A 202 -20.33 -10.74 -0.20
C ASN A 202 -21.26 -11.68 0.60
N THR A 203 -21.07 -11.80 1.91
CA THR A 203 -21.97 -12.57 2.80
C THR A 203 -23.36 -11.95 2.80
N SER A 204 -24.40 -12.76 2.60
CA SER A 204 -25.79 -12.28 2.52
C SER A 204 -26.33 -11.80 3.87
N ALA A 205 -27.35 -10.95 3.82
CA ALA A 205 -28.01 -10.47 5.03
C ALA A 205 -28.65 -11.61 5.85
N GLU A 206 -29.17 -12.64 5.18
CA GLU A 206 -29.76 -13.83 5.81
C GLU A 206 -28.70 -14.60 6.60
N GLU A 207 -27.52 -14.81 6.00
CA GLU A 207 -26.39 -15.48 6.66
C GLU A 207 -25.90 -14.68 7.86
N ILE A 208 -25.79 -13.34 7.75
CA ILE A 208 -25.36 -12.47 8.85
C ILE A 208 -26.37 -12.57 10.01
N LEU A 209 -27.68 -12.52 9.72
CA LEU A 209 -28.74 -12.58 10.72
C LEU A 209 -28.85 -13.95 11.40
N ALA A 210 -28.28 -15.01 10.83
CA ALA A 210 -28.24 -16.32 11.43
C ALA A 210 -27.26 -16.42 12.63
N TYR A 211 -26.38 -15.45 12.82
CA TYR A 211 -25.43 -15.37 13.95
C TYR A 211 -26.01 -14.57 15.16
N LYS A 212 -27.28 -14.71 15.43
CA LYS A 212 -27.94 -14.06 16.59
C LYS A 212 -27.64 -14.79 17.88
#